data_9ddb6c7c37ff8c1486718804e253cc12
#
_entry.id   9ddb6c7c37ff8c1486718804e253cc12
#
_cell.length_a   1.000
_cell.length_b   1.000
_cell.length_c   1.000
_cell.angle_alpha   90.00
_cell.angle_beta   90.00
_cell.angle_gamma   90.00
#
_symmetry.space_group_name_H-M   'P 1'
#
loop_
_entity.id
_entity.type
_entity.pdbx_description
1 polymer ?
#
loop_
_entity_poly.entity_id
_entity_poly.type
_entity_poly.pdbx_seq_one_letter_code
_entity_poly.pdbx_strand_id
1 'polypeptide(L)'
;MLCLALALAALGTAAHAATPEELAAGYAGKAGQPAAAARGQQFFTAKHGKEWSCASCHGTPPTQPGKHAATGKQIGALAPGFNPDRFTDPAKVEKWFRRNCNDVVGRECSAGEKADVMAWLMTLKK
;
A
#
# COMPACT_ATOMS: atom_id res chain seq x y z
N MET A 1 -52.39 -7.21 -29.07
CA MET A 1 -51.00 -7.61 -28.94
C MET A 1 -50.26 -6.50 -28.21
N LEU A 2 -49.97 -6.71 -26.92
CA LEU A 2 -49.34 -5.68 -26.08
C LEU A 2 -47.84 -6.10 -25.91
N CYS A 3 -46.93 -5.37 -26.54
CA CYS A 3 -45.50 -5.59 -26.39
C CYS A 3 -45.00 -4.91 -25.12
N LEU A 4 -44.71 -5.70 -24.10
CA LEU A 4 -44.06 -5.22 -22.87
C LEU A 4 -42.55 -5.11 -23.14
N ALA A 5 -42.04 -3.89 -23.27
CA ALA A 5 -40.61 -3.64 -23.36
C ALA A 5 -40.02 -3.68 -21.94
N LEU A 6 -39.26 -4.72 -21.61
CA LEU A 6 -38.43 -4.77 -20.39
C LEU A 6 -37.21 -3.85 -20.59
N ALA A 7 -37.18 -2.73 -19.91
CA ALA A 7 -35.97 -1.91 -19.79
C ALA A 7 -35.01 -2.55 -18.75
N LEU A 8 -33.91 -3.15 -19.20
CA LEU A 8 -32.82 -3.55 -18.34
C LEU A 8 -32.07 -2.30 -17.87
N ALA A 9 -32.27 -1.91 -16.62
CA ALA A 9 -31.42 -0.91 -15.98
C ALA A 9 -30.05 -1.54 -15.65
N ALA A 10 -29.03 -1.21 -16.41
CA ALA A 10 -27.65 -1.55 -16.07
C ALA A 10 -27.22 -0.70 -14.87
N LEU A 11 -27.18 -1.30 -13.69
CA LEU A 11 -26.54 -0.72 -12.51
C LEU A 11 -25.02 -0.74 -12.76
N GLY A 12 -24.48 0.35 -13.27
CA GLY A 12 -23.06 0.58 -13.36
C GLY A 12 -22.49 0.69 -11.95
N THR A 13 -21.72 -0.31 -11.50
CA THR A 13 -20.91 -0.19 -10.29
C THR A 13 -19.80 0.82 -10.58
N ALA A 14 -19.94 2.03 -10.06
CA ALA A 14 -18.84 3.00 -10.07
C ALA A 14 -17.70 2.40 -9.27
N ALA A 15 -16.53 2.18 -9.92
CA ALA A 15 -15.33 1.80 -9.24
C ALA A 15 -14.95 2.95 -8.29
N HIS A 16 -15.16 2.74 -6.99
CA HIS A 16 -14.80 3.73 -5.97
C HIS A 16 -13.29 3.64 -5.71
N ALA A 17 -12.57 4.77 -5.81
CA ALA A 17 -11.18 4.83 -5.39
C ALA A 17 -11.11 4.61 -3.87
N ALA A 18 -10.26 3.67 -3.43
CA ALA A 18 -10.04 3.42 -2.01
C ALA A 18 -9.24 4.55 -1.38
N THR A 19 -9.41 4.74 -0.07
CA THR A 19 -8.52 5.59 0.72
C THR A 19 -7.40 4.75 1.37
N PRO A 20 -6.25 5.36 1.72
CA PRO A 20 -5.22 4.67 2.48
C PRO A 20 -5.76 4.05 3.78
N GLU A 21 -6.66 4.76 4.47
CA GLU A 21 -7.29 4.32 5.71
C GLU A 21 -8.16 3.07 5.49
N GLU A 22 -8.96 3.04 4.44
CA GLU A 22 -9.80 1.87 4.10
C GLU A 22 -8.95 0.65 3.76
N LEU A 23 -7.85 0.83 3.03
CA LEU A 23 -6.94 -0.26 2.70
C LEU A 23 -6.22 -0.79 3.94
N ALA A 24 -5.71 0.08 4.80
CA ALA A 24 -5.06 -0.31 6.06
C ALA A 24 -6.04 -1.05 6.98
N ALA A 25 -7.28 -0.57 7.11
CA ALA A 25 -8.33 -1.24 7.88
C ALA A 25 -8.67 -2.62 7.31
N GLY A 26 -8.72 -2.75 5.99
CA GLY A 26 -8.94 -4.03 5.31
C GLY A 26 -7.84 -5.05 5.61
N TYR A 27 -6.57 -4.64 5.61
CA TYR A 27 -5.45 -5.50 6.00
C TYR A 27 -5.46 -5.85 7.48
N ALA A 28 -5.76 -4.90 8.36
CA ALA A 28 -5.89 -5.16 9.80
C ALA A 28 -7.02 -6.16 10.10
N GLY A 29 -8.15 -6.04 9.41
CA GLY A 29 -9.25 -6.99 9.50
C GLY A 29 -8.85 -8.41 9.07
N LYS A 30 -8.11 -8.56 7.97
CA LYS A 30 -7.56 -9.85 7.52
C LYS A 30 -6.53 -10.42 8.51
N ALA A 31 -5.77 -9.58 9.18
CA ALA A 31 -4.79 -9.98 10.18
C ALA A 31 -5.44 -10.35 11.54
N GLY A 32 -6.67 -9.94 11.78
CA GLY A 32 -7.36 -10.13 13.05
C GLY A 32 -6.75 -9.35 14.22
N GLN A 33 -6.02 -8.27 13.93
CA GLN A 33 -5.40 -7.42 14.95
C GLN A 33 -5.32 -5.96 14.47
N PRO A 34 -5.33 -4.99 15.40
CA PRO A 34 -5.15 -3.59 15.06
C PRO A 34 -3.76 -3.32 14.45
N ALA A 35 -3.71 -2.44 13.46
CA ALA A 35 -2.47 -1.94 12.91
C ALA A 35 -1.71 -1.09 13.95
N ALA A 36 -0.37 -1.18 13.94
CA ALA A 36 0.49 -0.41 14.83
C ALA A 36 1.61 0.30 14.06
N ALA A 37 1.59 1.62 14.06
CA ALA A 37 2.56 2.45 13.36
C ALA A 37 4.01 2.16 13.78
N ALA A 38 4.26 1.93 15.06
CA ALA A 38 5.61 1.61 15.57
C ALA A 38 6.16 0.30 14.97
N ARG A 39 5.33 -0.74 14.87
CA ARG A 39 5.73 -2.00 14.20
C ARG A 39 5.98 -1.77 12.71
N GLY A 40 5.14 -0.95 12.07
CA GLY A 40 5.30 -0.59 10.66
C GLY A 40 6.62 0.13 10.39
N GLN A 41 7.00 1.07 11.23
CA GLN A 41 8.29 1.75 11.13
C GLN A 41 9.46 0.79 11.28
N GLN A 42 9.44 -0.08 12.29
CA GLN A 42 10.48 -1.09 12.50
C GLN A 42 10.59 -2.03 11.30
N PHE A 43 9.46 -2.53 10.80
CA PHE A 43 9.43 -3.41 9.64
C PHE A 43 10.00 -2.73 8.38
N PHE A 44 9.62 -1.49 8.13
CA PHE A 44 10.05 -0.71 6.97
C PHE A 44 11.55 -0.42 6.96
N THR A 45 12.14 -0.18 8.12
CA THR A 45 13.55 0.20 8.25
C THR A 45 14.49 -0.99 8.44
N ALA A 46 13.97 -2.14 8.89
CA ALA A 46 14.78 -3.32 9.14
C ALA A 46 15.15 -4.04 7.83
N LYS A 47 16.33 -4.66 7.83
CA LYS A 47 16.74 -5.68 6.86
C LYS A 47 16.22 -7.04 7.34
N HIS A 48 15.54 -7.76 6.46
CA HIS A 48 14.89 -9.03 6.77
C HIS A 48 15.75 -10.25 6.34
N GLY A 49 17.03 -10.22 6.69
CA GLY A 49 18.00 -11.25 6.27
C GLY A 49 18.47 -11.13 4.82
N LYS A 50 18.13 -10.02 4.14
CA LYS A 50 18.56 -9.69 2.79
C LYS A 50 19.35 -8.37 2.79
N GLU A 51 19.80 -7.96 1.60
CA GLU A 51 20.67 -6.78 1.44
C GLU A 51 19.96 -5.47 1.77
N TRP A 52 18.67 -5.37 1.37
CA TRP A 52 17.92 -4.12 1.45
C TRP A 52 16.79 -4.16 2.48
N SER A 53 16.40 -2.96 2.93
CA SER A 53 15.13 -2.67 3.60
C SER A 53 14.20 -1.91 2.63
N CYS A 54 12.94 -1.71 3.01
CA CYS A 54 12.05 -0.81 2.26
C CYS A 54 12.67 0.61 2.19
N ALA A 55 13.26 1.06 3.29
CA ALA A 55 13.93 2.35 3.40
C ALA A 55 15.13 2.51 2.45
N SER A 56 15.77 1.43 2.02
CA SER A 56 16.90 1.50 1.07
C SER A 56 16.54 2.16 -0.26
N CYS A 57 15.28 1.99 -0.70
CA CYS A 57 14.76 2.61 -1.93
C CYS A 57 13.90 3.83 -1.64
N HIS A 58 13.08 3.79 -0.60
CA HIS A 58 12.09 4.82 -0.31
C HIS A 58 12.57 5.93 0.62
N GLY A 59 13.71 5.74 1.29
CA GLY A 59 14.24 6.68 2.29
C GLY A 59 13.58 6.53 3.66
N THR A 60 14.11 7.24 4.65
CA THR A 60 13.61 7.28 6.02
C THR A 60 13.69 8.70 6.58
N PRO A 61 12.55 9.38 6.79
CA PRO A 61 11.19 8.98 6.42
C PRO A 61 10.97 9.05 4.88
N PRO A 62 10.04 8.26 4.31
CA PRO A 62 9.80 8.21 2.87
C PRO A 62 8.88 9.36 2.40
N THR A 63 9.25 10.57 2.74
CA THR A 63 8.51 11.83 2.46
C THR A 63 9.07 12.58 1.24
N GLN A 64 10.19 12.11 0.69
CA GLN A 64 10.84 12.64 -0.49
C GLN A 64 10.93 11.56 -1.57
N PRO A 65 11.17 11.93 -2.84
CA PRO A 65 11.48 10.94 -3.86
C PRO A 65 12.67 10.06 -3.46
N GLY A 66 12.50 8.76 -3.64
CA GLY A 66 13.55 7.76 -3.42
C GLY A 66 14.18 7.31 -4.74
N LYS A 67 15.02 6.29 -4.65
CA LYS A 67 15.72 5.74 -5.80
C LYS A 67 15.83 4.21 -5.65
N HIS A 68 15.47 3.48 -6.70
CA HIS A 68 15.58 2.03 -6.69
C HIS A 68 17.03 1.59 -6.49
N ALA A 69 17.30 0.78 -5.47
CA ALA A 69 18.66 0.45 -5.05
C ALA A 69 19.49 -0.23 -6.14
N ALA A 70 18.87 -1.11 -6.96
CA ALA A 70 19.59 -1.82 -8.03
C ALA A 70 19.67 -1.03 -9.34
N THR A 71 18.60 -0.34 -9.74
CA THR A 71 18.49 0.28 -11.08
C THR A 71 18.76 1.78 -11.09
N GLY A 72 18.74 2.45 -9.93
CA GLY A 72 18.83 3.90 -9.81
C GLY A 72 17.59 4.66 -10.30
N LYS A 73 16.52 3.96 -10.71
CA LYS A 73 15.28 4.59 -11.17
C LYS A 73 14.65 5.38 -10.04
N GLN A 74 14.26 6.62 -10.34
CA GLN A 74 13.58 7.48 -9.36
C GLN A 74 12.20 6.95 -9.01
N ILE A 75 11.86 7.01 -7.73
CA ILE A 75 10.57 6.61 -7.15
C ILE A 75 9.97 7.82 -6.46
N GLY A 76 8.72 8.15 -6.74
CA GLY A 76 8.04 9.25 -6.04
C GLY A 76 7.89 8.97 -4.53
N ALA A 77 7.70 10.02 -3.74
CA ALA A 77 7.46 9.90 -2.29
C ALA A 77 6.41 8.83 -1.98
N LEU A 78 6.63 8.05 -0.92
CA LEU A 78 5.74 6.93 -0.59
C LEU A 78 4.64 7.35 0.39
N ALA A 79 4.93 8.24 1.34
CA ALA A 79 3.96 8.68 2.34
C ALA A 79 2.78 9.42 1.69
N PRO A 80 1.52 9.03 1.96
CA PRO A 80 0.32 9.66 1.36
C PRO A 80 0.21 11.16 1.60
N GLY A 81 0.66 11.64 2.76
CA GLY A 81 0.69 13.07 3.07
C GLY A 81 1.59 13.91 2.16
N PHE A 82 2.51 13.27 1.42
CA PHE A 82 3.45 13.90 0.50
C PHE A 82 3.19 13.52 -0.97
N ASN A 83 2.43 12.45 -1.19
CA ASN A 83 2.03 11.99 -2.51
C ASN A 83 0.60 11.40 -2.41
N PRO A 84 -0.43 12.22 -2.65
CA PRO A 84 -1.83 11.83 -2.44
C PRO A 84 -2.33 10.71 -3.36
N ASP A 85 -1.61 10.38 -4.43
CA ASP A 85 -1.97 9.26 -5.32
C ASP A 85 -1.59 7.89 -4.75
N ARG A 86 -0.83 7.87 -3.63
CA ARG A 86 -0.44 6.61 -2.99
C ARG A 86 -1.63 5.97 -2.26
N PHE A 87 -1.71 4.64 -2.39
CA PHE A 87 -2.69 3.80 -1.70
C PHE A 87 -4.16 4.16 -2.02
N THR A 88 -4.43 4.52 -3.27
CA THR A 88 -5.78 4.82 -3.78
C THR A 88 -6.35 3.74 -4.70
N ASP A 89 -5.50 2.84 -5.20
CA ASP A 89 -5.86 1.74 -6.09
C ASP A 89 -5.48 0.40 -5.42
N PRO A 90 -6.48 -0.40 -4.96
CA PRO A 90 -6.21 -1.66 -4.25
C PRO A 90 -5.38 -2.66 -5.05
N ALA A 91 -5.65 -2.82 -6.34
CA ALA A 91 -4.93 -3.76 -7.19
C ALA A 91 -3.47 -3.36 -7.39
N LYS A 92 -3.22 -2.07 -7.53
CA LYS A 92 -1.88 -1.49 -7.64
C LYS A 92 -1.10 -1.64 -6.33
N VAL A 93 -1.76 -1.42 -5.20
CA VAL A 93 -1.16 -1.59 -3.86
C VAL A 93 -0.76 -3.05 -3.63
N GLU A 94 -1.63 -4.01 -3.91
CA GLU A 94 -1.32 -5.45 -3.81
C GLU A 94 -0.15 -5.84 -4.71
N LYS A 95 -0.13 -5.38 -5.95
CA LYS A 95 0.95 -5.64 -6.90
C LYS A 95 2.30 -5.17 -6.36
N TRP A 96 2.36 -3.95 -5.82
CA TRP A 96 3.61 -3.37 -5.33
C TRP A 96 4.05 -3.98 -3.99
N PHE A 97 3.15 -4.28 -3.08
CA PHE A 97 3.49 -5.04 -1.88
C PHE A 97 4.08 -6.40 -2.22
N ARG A 98 3.46 -7.14 -3.13
CA ARG A 98 3.98 -8.44 -3.57
C ARG A 98 5.40 -8.34 -4.11
N ARG A 99 5.65 -7.42 -5.04
CA ARG A 99 6.99 -7.24 -5.61
C ARG A 99 8.00 -6.83 -4.56
N ASN A 100 7.73 -5.78 -3.83
CA ASN A 100 8.67 -5.19 -2.88
C ASN A 100 8.96 -6.13 -1.71
N CYS A 101 7.95 -6.83 -1.18
CA CYS A 101 8.15 -7.80 -0.12
C CYS A 101 8.99 -9.00 -0.59
N ASN A 102 8.77 -9.51 -1.81
CA ASN A 102 9.63 -10.55 -2.36
C ASN A 102 11.08 -10.08 -2.50
N ASP A 103 11.30 -8.86 -2.96
CA ASP A 103 12.66 -8.31 -3.13
C ASP A 103 13.36 -8.07 -1.79
N VAL A 104 12.65 -7.53 -0.79
CA VAL A 104 13.21 -7.05 0.49
C VAL A 104 13.14 -8.11 1.59
N VAL A 105 12.03 -8.85 1.67
CA VAL A 105 11.77 -9.83 2.74
C VAL A 105 12.01 -11.27 2.26
N GLY A 106 11.93 -11.53 0.95
CA GLY A 106 12.07 -12.86 0.36
C GLY A 106 10.79 -13.69 0.42
N ARG A 107 9.67 -13.09 0.75
CA ARG A 107 8.32 -13.67 0.78
C ARG A 107 7.27 -12.59 0.62
N GLU A 108 6.02 -12.95 0.47
CA GLU A 108 4.92 -12.01 0.60
C GLU A 108 4.84 -11.47 2.05
N CYS A 109 4.51 -10.21 2.19
CA CYS A 109 4.19 -9.64 3.50
C CYS A 109 2.83 -10.13 3.98
N SER A 110 2.73 -10.38 5.28
CA SER A 110 1.44 -10.69 5.91
C SER A 110 0.50 -9.50 5.87
N ALA A 111 -0.79 -9.75 6.05
CA ALA A 111 -1.78 -8.69 6.16
C ALA A 111 -1.46 -7.71 7.31
N GLY A 112 -0.98 -8.22 8.45
CA GLY A 112 -0.56 -7.41 9.58
C GLY A 112 0.63 -6.50 9.26
N GLU A 113 1.65 -7.03 8.59
CA GLU A 113 2.81 -6.24 8.14
C GLU A 113 2.40 -5.12 7.19
N LYS A 114 1.51 -5.41 6.23
CA LYS A 114 0.97 -4.40 5.30
C LYS A 114 0.18 -3.31 6.05
N ALA A 115 -0.69 -3.72 6.99
CA ALA A 115 -1.47 -2.79 7.82
C ALA A 115 -0.56 -1.89 8.66
N ASP A 116 0.44 -2.46 9.32
CA ASP A 116 1.38 -1.74 10.18
C ASP A 116 2.20 -0.71 9.39
N VAL A 117 2.75 -1.10 8.24
CA VAL A 117 3.50 -0.19 7.36
C VAL A 117 2.61 0.96 6.89
N MET A 118 1.39 0.68 6.44
CA MET A 118 0.47 1.74 6.01
C MET A 118 0.08 2.65 7.17
N ALA A 119 -0.17 2.11 8.36
CA ALA A 119 -0.46 2.91 9.56
C ALA A 119 0.67 3.90 9.86
N TRP A 120 1.92 3.45 9.78
CA TRP A 120 3.06 4.35 9.97
C TRP A 120 3.16 5.41 8.87
N LEU A 121 3.05 5.03 7.60
CA LEU A 121 3.13 5.97 6.48
C LEU A 121 2.07 7.08 6.57
N MET A 122 0.88 6.77 7.08
CA MET A 122 -0.19 7.74 7.28
C MET A 122 0.08 8.71 8.45
N THR A 123 1.00 8.41 9.36
CA THR A 123 1.42 9.36 10.41
C THR A 123 2.31 10.47 9.86
N LEU A 124 2.92 10.28 8.70
CA LEU A 124 3.83 11.23 8.07
C LEU A 124 3.03 12.31 7.35
N LYS A 125 2.98 13.50 7.93
CA LYS A 125 2.24 14.68 7.43
C LYS A 125 3.21 15.81 7.07
N LYS A 126 2.75 16.71 6.18
CA LYS A 126 3.41 18.00 5.95
C LYS A 126 3.24 18.90 7.15
#